data_e88c5d8ed5a74b7c92e98a87a8b744f7
#
_entry.id   e88c5d8ed5a74b7c92e98a87a8b744f7
#
_cell.length_a   1.000
_cell.length_b   1.000
_cell.length_c   1.000
_cell.angle_alpha   90.00
_cell.angle_beta   90.00
_cell.angle_gamma   90.00
#
_symmetry.space_group_name_H-M   'P 1'
#
loop_
_entity.id
_entity.type
_entity.pdbx_description
1 polymer ?
#
loop_
_entity_poly.entity_id
_entity_poly.type
_entity_poly.pdbx_seq_one_letter_code
_entity_poly.pdbx_strand_id
1 'polypeptide(L)'
;MQTTRRRFLEGSAMGIAAAGLGGSPLCAQDWAQQEVDKSPRRHESVAVKYGARSLDTFIAYPETRGKSPAVVIIHDVIAFAPWVENVADRFAEAGYLALAPDMLSGRSPEERQPIRSEGKTVGPARRLPLPQVTADLNALADYALKLPACNGKVCVVGFSWGGDEAFRFATTRRDLAAAFVFYGKCAEPAKIPDIQAPVYGFYAGTDTNVGATIPDTTKQMKAAGKFYDPVIFEGAGHGFMQAGAAPNAKEADKKAWDASWVKLKALRSKFD
;
A
#
# COMPACT_ATOMS: atom_id res chain seq x y z
N MET A 1 4.42 12.23 -30.24
CA MET A 1 4.72 10.78 -30.16
C MET A 1 3.73 10.19 -29.17
N GLN A 2 2.68 9.54 -29.66
CA GLN A 2 1.66 8.89 -28.82
C GLN A 2 2.26 7.61 -28.24
N THR A 3 2.51 7.59 -26.96
CA THR A 3 2.96 6.39 -26.23
C THR A 3 1.77 5.44 -26.10
N THR A 4 1.86 4.32 -26.79
CA THR A 4 0.84 3.27 -26.84
C THR A 4 0.61 2.73 -25.43
N ARG A 5 -0.56 3.01 -24.85
CA ARG A 5 -1.05 2.39 -23.62
C ARG A 5 -1.26 0.89 -23.90
N ARG A 6 -0.29 0.04 -23.57
CA ARG A 6 -0.52 -1.39 -23.46
C ARG A 6 -1.35 -1.65 -22.21
N ARG A 7 -2.60 -2.07 -22.43
CA ARG A 7 -3.51 -2.48 -21.36
C ARG A 7 -2.96 -3.72 -20.66
N PHE A 8 -2.68 -3.60 -19.38
CA PHE A 8 -2.37 -4.71 -18.47
C PHE A 8 -3.60 -5.61 -18.18
N LEU A 9 -4.74 -5.33 -18.79
CA LEU A 9 -6.05 -5.89 -18.44
C LEU A 9 -6.55 -7.03 -19.33
N GLU A 10 -5.73 -7.57 -20.24
CA GLU A 10 -6.15 -8.78 -20.97
C GLU A 10 -5.68 -10.04 -20.23
N GLY A 11 -6.47 -10.46 -19.22
CA GLY A 11 -6.29 -11.79 -18.65
C GLY A 11 -6.57 -11.97 -17.17
N SER A 12 -7.61 -11.39 -16.58
CA SER A 12 -8.12 -11.89 -15.28
C SER A 12 -9.48 -11.28 -14.92
N ALA A 13 -10.46 -11.41 -15.81
CA ALA A 13 -11.86 -11.19 -15.46
C ALA A 13 -12.53 -12.54 -15.16
N MET A 14 -12.28 -13.10 -13.96
CA MET A 14 -13.16 -14.12 -13.39
C MET A 14 -13.48 -13.73 -11.96
N GLY A 15 -14.76 -13.43 -11.76
CA GLY A 15 -15.31 -12.87 -10.55
C GLY A 15 -15.16 -13.75 -9.32
N ILE A 16 -14.74 -13.14 -8.24
CA ILE A 16 -14.88 -13.70 -6.89
C ILE A 16 -16.22 -13.18 -6.35
N ALA A 17 -17.21 -14.07 -6.27
CA ALA A 17 -18.44 -13.78 -5.58
C ALA A 17 -18.17 -13.66 -4.07
N ALA A 18 -18.04 -12.44 -3.56
CA ALA A 18 -18.22 -12.17 -2.15
C ALA A 18 -19.72 -12.20 -1.87
N ALA A 19 -20.20 -13.26 -1.28
CA ALA A 19 -21.59 -13.35 -0.83
C ALA A 19 -21.84 -12.29 0.24
N GLY A 20 -22.64 -11.25 -0.12
CA GLY A 20 -23.15 -10.34 0.88
C GLY A 20 -23.33 -8.88 0.54
N LEU A 21 -23.13 -8.40 -0.71
CA LEU A 21 -23.58 -7.08 -1.16
C LEU A 21 -23.76 -7.14 -2.68
N GLY A 22 -24.96 -6.82 -3.17
CA GLY A 22 -25.36 -6.95 -4.56
C GLY A 22 -24.62 -6.01 -5.52
N GLY A 23 -23.59 -6.52 -6.13
CA GLY A 23 -22.79 -5.92 -7.20
C GLY A 23 -21.59 -6.81 -7.50
N SER A 24 -21.28 -7.06 -8.78
CA SER A 24 -20.07 -7.79 -9.16
C SER A 24 -18.82 -7.08 -8.62
N PRO A 25 -17.82 -7.80 -8.08
CA PRO A 25 -16.60 -7.19 -7.50
C PRO A 25 -15.83 -6.29 -8.48
N LEU A 26 -15.98 -6.50 -9.79
CA LEU A 26 -15.40 -5.65 -10.85
C LEU A 26 -16.10 -4.29 -10.93
N CYS A 27 -17.42 -4.22 -10.87
CA CYS A 27 -18.17 -2.95 -10.85
C CYS A 27 -17.89 -2.12 -9.59
N ALA A 28 -17.43 -2.75 -8.50
CA ALA A 28 -17.16 -2.05 -7.25
C ALA A 28 -15.95 -1.11 -7.28
N GLN A 29 -15.09 -1.18 -8.30
CA GLN A 29 -13.87 -0.36 -8.43
C GLN A 29 -13.77 0.42 -9.74
N ASP A 30 -14.79 0.40 -10.60
CA ASP A 30 -14.81 1.16 -11.86
C ASP A 30 -14.61 2.66 -11.60
N TRP A 31 -15.09 3.17 -10.47
CA TRP A 31 -14.90 4.55 -10.05
C TRP A 31 -13.41 4.88 -9.87
N ALA A 32 -12.62 3.95 -9.32
CA ALA A 32 -11.19 4.18 -9.08
C ALA A 32 -10.43 4.28 -10.40
N GLN A 33 -10.75 3.42 -11.37
CA GLN A 33 -10.17 3.50 -12.71
C GLN A 33 -10.56 4.81 -13.40
N GLN A 34 -11.82 5.22 -13.30
CA GLN A 34 -12.29 6.50 -13.88
C GLN A 34 -11.57 7.70 -13.30
N GLU A 35 -11.25 7.70 -12.01
CA GLU A 35 -10.47 8.77 -11.37
C GLU A 35 -9.02 8.79 -11.87
N VAL A 36 -8.38 7.63 -12.03
CA VAL A 36 -7.04 7.52 -12.61
C VAL A 36 -7.02 7.99 -14.06
N ASP A 37 -8.04 7.61 -14.86
CA ASP A 37 -8.13 8.01 -16.28
C ASP A 37 -8.32 9.52 -16.48
N LYS A 38 -8.94 10.20 -15.52
CA LYS A 38 -9.14 11.66 -15.52
C LYS A 38 -7.94 12.42 -14.93
N SER A 39 -7.02 11.74 -14.27
CA SER A 39 -5.90 12.39 -13.60
C SER A 39 -4.99 13.12 -14.61
N PRO A 40 -4.59 14.37 -14.33
CA PRO A 40 -3.63 15.09 -15.17
C PRO A 40 -2.20 14.59 -15.00
N ARG A 41 -1.93 13.77 -13.99
CA ARG A 41 -0.58 13.31 -13.64
C ARG A 41 -0.07 12.26 -14.62
N ARG A 42 1.23 12.26 -14.80
CA ARG A 42 1.89 11.23 -15.62
C ARG A 42 1.86 9.89 -14.91
N HIS A 43 1.40 8.87 -15.60
CA HIS A 43 1.44 7.47 -15.18
C HIS A 43 2.33 6.66 -16.11
N GLU A 44 2.95 5.61 -15.57
CA GLU A 44 3.81 4.70 -16.31
C GLU A 44 3.67 3.29 -15.72
N SER A 45 3.59 2.27 -16.57
CA SER A 45 3.68 0.87 -16.16
C SER A 45 5.02 0.31 -16.59
N VAL A 46 5.77 -0.21 -15.64
CA VAL A 46 7.11 -0.76 -15.86
C VAL A 46 7.25 -2.14 -15.25
N ALA A 47 8.16 -2.93 -15.77
CA ALA A 47 8.57 -4.18 -15.18
C ALA A 47 9.90 -3.98 -14.42
N VAL A 48 9.85 -3.90 -13.10
CA VAL A 48 11.04 -3.81 -12.25
C VAL A 48 11.68 -5.19 -12.14
N LYS A 49 12.88 -5.35 -12.70
CA LYS A 49 13.58 -6.64 -12.78
C LYS A 49 14.73 -6.72 -11.78
N TYR A 50 14.82 -7.85 -11.08
CA TYR A 50 15.99 -8.22 -10.27
C TYR A 50 16.16 -9.75 -10.25
N GLY A 51 17.38 -10.24 -10.48
CA GLY A 51 17.59 -11.67 -10.71
C GLY A 51 16.68 -12.23 -11.82
N ALA A 52 15.99 -13.31 -11.54
CA ALA A 52 14.99 -13.92 -12.43
C ALA A 52 13.57 -13.35 -12.22
N ARG A 53 13.36 -12.45 -11.26
CA ARG A 53 12.07 -11.87 -10.90
C ARG A 53 11.76 -10.64 -11.73
N SER A 54 10.50 -10.45 -12.09
CA SER A 54 9.97 -9.25 -12.72
C SER A 54 8.70 -8.84 -11.99
N LEU A 55 8.63 -7.58 -11.54
CA LEU A 55 7.50 -7.01 -10.83
C LEU A 55 6.82 -5.98 -11.72
N ASP A 56 5.59 -6.26 -12.11
CA ASP A 56 4.75 -5.29 -12.80
C ASP A 56 4.41 -4.16 -11.82
N THR A 57 4.78 -2.94 -12.17
CA THR A 57 4.72 -1.80 -11.25
C THR A 57 4.08 -0.61 -11.94
N PHE A 58 3.02 -0.09 -11.34
CA PHE A 58 2.43 1.19 -11.73
C PHE A 58 3.17 2.33 -11.03
N ILE A 59 3.55 3.37 -11.78
CA ILE A 59 4.23 4.56 -11.26
C ILE A 59 3.38 5.78 -11.56
N ALA A 60 3.09 6.57 -10.52
CA ALA A 60 2.47 7.89 -10.65
C ALA A 60 3.48 8.99 -10.26
N TYR A 61 3.61 9.99 -11.12
CA TYR A 61 4.56 11.09 -10.96
C TYR A 61 3.84 12.33 -10.43
N PRO A 62 4.39 13.00 -9.40
CA PRO A 62 3.80 14.23 -8.90
C PRO A 62 3.98 15.39 -9.88
N GLU A 63 3.05 16.35 -9.84
CA GLU A 63 3.10 17.60 -10.63
C GLU A 63 4.04 18.63 -9.97
N THR A 64 5.27 18.25 -9.68
CA THR A 64 6.27 19.12 -9.08
C THR A 64 7.39 19.46 -10.07
N ARG A 65 7.99 20.65 -9.95
CA ARG A 65 9.12 21.05 -10.80
C ARG A 65 10.46 20.43 -10.36
N GLY A 66 10.50 19.77 -9.22
CA GLY A 66 11.71 19.22 -8.62
C GLY A 66 11.62 17.72 -8.38
N LYS A 67 12.62 17.21 -7.70
CA LYS A 67 12.64 15.84 -7.23
C LYS A 67 11.74 15.68 -6.01
N SER A 68 11.15 14.50 -5.87
CA SER A 68 10.20 14.18 -4.78
C SER A 68 10.63 12.93 -4.02
N PRO A 69 10.25 12.80 -2.74
CA PRO A 69 10.43 11.54 -2.03
C PRO A 69 9.60 10.45 -2.73
N ALA A 70 10.16 9.26 -2.85
CA ALA A 70 9.44 8.12 -3.38
C ALA A 70 8.62 7.43 -2.27
N VAL A 71 7.51 6.78 -2.65
CA VAL A 71 6.75 5.88 -1.79
C VAL A 71 6.47 4.58 -2.51
N VAL A 72 6.87 3.45 -1.91
CA VAL A 72 6.53 2.10 -2.37
C VAL A 72 5.24 1.68 -1.69
N ILE A 73 4.23 1.31 -2.48
CA ILE A 73 2.87 1.00 -2.05
C ILE A 73 2.66 -0.51 -2.05
N ILE A 74 2.33 -1.10 -0.90
CA ILE A 74 2.03 -2.51 -0.76
C ILE A 74 0.51 -2.67 -0.67
N HIS A 75 -0.09 -3.33 -1.68
CA HIS A 75 -1.53 -3.58 -1.74
C HIS A 75 -2.00 -4.51 -0.60
N ASP A 76 -3.29 -4.73 -0.52
CA ASP A 76 -3.90 -5.62 0.47
C ASP A 76 -3.67 -7.12 0.17
N VAL A 77 -4.34 -7.97 0.95
CA VAL A 77 -4.21 -9.44 0.87
C VAL A 77 -4.75 -10.04 -0.43
N ILE A 78 -5.59 -9.32 -1.15
CA ILE A 78 -6.31 -9.87 -2.31
C ILE A 78 -5.45 -9.82 -3.58
N ALA A 79 -5.19 -8.62 -4.09
CA ALA A 79 -4.42 -8.44 -5.31
C ALA A 79 -4.19 -6.96 -5.61
N PHE A 80 -3.39 -6.71 -6.65
CA PHE A 80 -3.33 -5.43 -7.33
C PHE A 80 -4.66 -5.16 -8.07
N ALA A 81 -5.24 -4.01 -7.84
CA ALA A 81 -6.57 -3.65 -8.35
C ALA A 81 -6.61 -2.14 -8.70
N PRO A 82 -7.61 -1.65 -9.47
CA PRO A 82 -7.72 -0.23 -9.84
C PRO A 82 -7.64 0.74 -8.66
N TRP A 83 -8.13 0.33 -7.49
CA TRP A 83 -7.99 1.14 -6.27
C TRP A 83 -6.53 1.39 -5.90
N VAL A 84 -5.62 0.44 -6.14
CA VAL A 84 -4.19 0.59 -5.81
C VAL A 84 -3.53 1.62 -6.73
N GLU A 85 -3.91 1.65 -8.02
CA GLU A 85 -3.49 2.69 -8.96
C GLU A 85 -4.04 4.07 -8.55
N ASN A 86 -5.30 4.14 -8.11
CA ASN A 86 -5.89 5.36 -7.58
C ASN A 86 -5.14 5.86 -6.33
N VAL A 87 -4.77 4.97 -5.41
CA VAL A 87 -3.95 5.33 -4.24
C VAL A 87 -2.59 5.88 -4.68
N ALA A 88 -1.94 5.26 -5.67
CA ALA A 88 -0.66 5.76 -6.20
C ALA A 88 -0.80 7.16 -6.80
N ASP A 89 -1.87 7.39 -7.56
CA ASP A 89 -2.19 8.70 -8.11
C ASP A 89 -2.44 9.75 -7.00
N ARG A 90 -3.14 9.38 -5.92
CA ARG A 90 -3.35 10.25 -4.75
C ARG A 90 -2.06 10.55 -3.99
N PHE A 91 -1.13 9.59 -3.89
CA PHE A 91 0.20 9.88 -3.35
C PHE A 91 0.97 10.84 -4.25
N ALA A 92 0.84 10.72 -5.56
CA ALA A 92 1.43 11.67 -6.50
C ALA A 92 0.80 13.06 -6.38
N GLU A 93 -0.53 13.17 -6.19
CA GLU A 93 -1.20 14.42 -5.82
C GLU A 93 -0.63 15.03 -4.52
N ALA A 94 -0.30 14.18 -3.56
CA ALA A 94 0.31 14.61 -2.30
C ALA A 94 1.81 14.95 -2.43
N GLY A 95 2.40 14.88 -3.63
CA GLY A 95 3.78 15.25 -3.91
C GLY A 95 4.81 14.14 -3.76
N TYR A 96 4.39 12.88 -3.71
CA TYR A 96 5.30 11.72 -3.71
C TYR A 96 5.47 11.14 -5.11
N LEU A 97 6.64 10.62 -5.43
CA LEU A 97 6.82 9.69 -6.55
C LEU A 97 6.32 8.31 -6.11
N ALA A 98 5.16 7.88 -6.60
CA ALA A 98 4.47 6.69 -6.09
C ALA A 98 4.74 5.46 -6.98
N LEU A 99 5.18 4.36 -6.38
CA LEU A 99 5.42 3.07 -7.04
C LEU A 99 4.51 2.02 -6.41
N ALA A 100 3.59 1.48 -7.19
CA ALA A 100 2.63 0.46 -6.76
C ALA A 100 2.90 -0.86 -7.52
N PRO A 101 3.63 -1.81 -6.92
CA PRO A 101 3.88 -3.11 -7.53
C PRO A 101 2.68 -4.04 -7.40
N ASP A 102 2.50 -4.91 -8.39
CA ASP A 102 1.75 -6.14 -8.22
C ASP A 102 2.64 -7.20 -7.56
N MET A 103 2.49 -7.40 -6.25
CA MET A 103 3.27 -8.38 -5.48
C MET A 103 3.04 -9.82 -5.95
N LEU A 104 1.94 -10.08 -6.70
CA LEU A 104 1.62 -11.37 -7.30
C LEU A 104 2.14 -11.51 -8.74
N SER A 105 2.99 -10.61 -9.22
CA SER A 105 3.61 -10.70 -10.55
C SER A 105 4.23 -12.07 -10.78
N GLY A 106 3.99 -12.64 -11.97
CA GLY A 106 4.47 -13.96 -12.37
C GLY A 106 3.71 -15.14 -11.73
N ARG A 107 2.67 -14.91 -10.91
CA ARG A 107 1.80 -15.96 -10.39
C ARG A 107 0.73 -16.34 -11.41
N SER A 108 0.40 -17.65 -11.49
CA SER A 108 -0.68 -18.12 -12.35
C SER A 108 -2.05 -17.59 -11.89
N PRO A 109 -3.07 -17.61 -12.75
CA PRO A 109 -4.43 -17.22 -12.36
C PRO A 109 -4.96 -17.99 -11.14
N GLU A 110 -4.61 -19.27 -10.99
CA GLU A 110 -4.99 -20.13 -9.88
C GLU A 110 -4.30 -19.69 -8.58
N GLU A 111 -3.01 -19.37 -8.65
CA GLU A 111 -2.24 -18.89 -7.50
C GLU A 111 -2.72 -17.52 -7.01
N ARG A 112 -3.36 -16.74 -7.87
CA ARG A 112 -3.97 -15.44 -7.54
C ARG A 112 -5.33 -15.56 -6.85
N GLN A 113 -5.92 -16.76 -6.80
CA GLN A 113 -7.21 -16.96 -6.14
C GLN A 113 -7.04 -17.16 -4.63
N PRO A 114 -7.98 -16.67 -3.82
CA PRO A 114 -8.08 -17.04 -2.41
C PRO A 114 -8.33 -18.54 -2.26
N ILE A 115 -7.78 -19.13 -1.21
CA ILE A 115 -8.05 -20.53 -0.86
C ILE A 115 -8.76 -20.63 0.50
N ARG A 116 -9.47 -21.74 0.73
CA ARG A 116 -9.96 -22.08 2.06
C ARG A 116 -8.97 -23.00 2.76
N SER A 117 -8.52 -22.59 3.95
CA SER A 117 -7.65 -23.39 4.81
C SER A 117 -8.10 -23.23 6.26
N GLU A 118 -8.27 -24.34 6.96
CA GLU A 118 -8.70 -24.38 8.37
C GLU A 118 -9.95 -23.53 8.66
N GLY A 119 -10.93 -23.58 7.75
CA GLY A 119 -12.21 -22.84 7.87
C GLY A 119 -12.11 -21.34 7.60
N LYS A 120 -10.92 -20.81 7.24
CA LYS A 120 -10.69 -19.39 6.92
C LYS A 120 -10.38 -19.21 5.44
N THR A 121 -10.71 -18.05 4.90
CA THR A 121 -10.28 -17.63 3.58
C THR A 121 -8.88 -17.00 3.68
N VAL A 122 -7.92 -17.56 2.96
CA VAL A 122 -6.55 -17.05 2.88
C VAL A 122 -6.35 -16.40 1.52
N GLY A 123 -6.13 -15.10 1.51
CA GLY A 123 -5.86 -14.36 0.29
C GLY A 123 -4.47 -14.69 -0.30
N PRO A 124 -4.30 -14.50 -1.62
CA PRO A 124 -3.10 -14.94 -2.34
C PRO A 124 -1.81 -14.29 -1.82
N ALA A 125 -1.84 -13.02 -1.46
CA ALA A 125 -0.64 -12.33 -1.00
C ALA A 125 -0.08 -12.89 0.32
N ARG A 126 -0.94 -13.40 1.23
CA ARG A 126 -0.48 -14.06 2.47
C ARG A 126 0.29 -15.36 2.25
N ARG A 127 0.26 -15.91 1.04
CA ARG A 127 1.02 -17.12 0.67
C ARG A 127 2.39 -16.82 0.07
N LEU A 128 2.70 -15.56 -0.13
CA LEU A 128 4.03 -15.18 -0.63
C LEU A 128 5.10 -15.47 0.44
N PRO A 129 6.22 -16.07 0.05
CA PRO A 129 7.34 -16.26 0.98
C PRO A 129 7.87 -14.92 1.48
N LEU A 130 8.01 -14.74 2.78
CA LEU A 130 8.52 -13.49 3.36
C LEU A 130 9.89 -13.06 2.80
N PRO A 131 10.85 -13.96 2.54
CA PRO A 131 12.11 -13.57 1.88
C PRO A 131 11.90 -12.97 0.49
N GLN A 132 10.95 -13.50 -0.30
CA GLN A 132 10.58 -12.94 -1.60
C GLN A 132 9.98 -11.55 -1.46
N VAL A 133 9.01 -11.36 -0.56
CA VAL A 133 8.41 -10.05 -0.30
C VAL A 133 9.48 -9.02 0.08
N THR A 134 10.42 -9.39 0.96
CA THR A 134 11.54 -8.51 1.34
C THR A 134 12.43 -8.17 0.14
N ALA A 135 12.76 -9.14 -0.70
CA ALA A 135 13.58 -8.92 -1.89
C ALA A 135 12.86 -8.05 -2.93
N ASP A 136 11.56 -8.29 -3.15
CA ASP A 136 10.70 -7.48 -4.02
C ASP A 136 10.69 -6.02 -3.56
N LEU A 137 10.47 -5.76 -2.27
CA LEU A 137 10.43 -4.41 -1.71
C LEU A 137 11.80 -3.70 -1.77
N ASN A 138 12.89 -4.41 -1.54
CA ASN A 138 14.24 -3.86 -1.70
C ASN A 138 14.51 -3.47 -3.15
N ALA A 139 14.18 -4.34 -4.11
CA ALA A 139 14.37 -4.05 -5.53
C ALA A 139 13.57 -2.82 -5.99
N LEU A 140 12.34 -2.66 -5.49
CA LEU A 140 11.49 -1.51 -5.76
C LEU A 140 12.04 -0.22 -5.15
N ALA A 141 12.49 -0.27 -3.90
CA ALA A 141 13.09 0.88 -3.24
C ALA A 141 14.40 1.31 -3.95
N ASP A 142 15.24 0.35 -4.33
CA ASP A 142 16.47 0.61 -5.08
C ASP A 142 16.20 1.15 -6.50
N TYR A 143 15.12 0.67 -7.13
CA TYR A 143 14.66 1.20 -8.41
C TYR A 143 14.16 2.64 -8.26
N ALA A 144 13.34 2.91 -7.24
CA ALA A 144 12.83 4.26 -6.97
C ALA A 144 13.95 5.28 -6.75
N LEU A 145 15.00 4.91 -5.98
CA LEU A 145 16.17 5.76 -5.72
C LEU A 145 16.95 6.12 -6.99
N LYS A 146 16.89 5.29 -8.04
CA LYS A 146 17.55 5.53 -9.32
C LYS A 146 16.74 6.40 -10.29
N LEU A 147 15.44 6.59 -10.01
CA LEU A 147 14.60 7.43 -10.87
C LEU A 147 15.04 8.91 -10.78
N PRO A 148 15.18 9.61 -11.91
CA PRO A 148 15.57 11.03 -11.91
C PRO A 148 14.62 11.93 -11.11
N ALA A 149 13.35 11.54 -10.98
CA ALA A 149 12.32 12.24 -10.22
C ALA A 149 12.43 12.04 -8.69
N CYS A 150 13.24 11.07 -8.22
CA CYS A 150 13.43 10.80 -6.80
C CYS A 150 14.46 11.74 -6.18
N ASN A 151 14.17 12.27 -4.98
CA ASN A 151 15.10 13.11 -4.23
C ASN A 151 16.10 12.32 -3.34
N GLY A 152 16.15 11.01 -3.48
CA GLY A 152 17.01 10.13 -2.69
C GLY A 152 16.38 9.62 -1.40
N LYS A 153 15.10 9.90 -1.15
CA LYS A 153 14.36 9.41 0.02
C LYS A 153 13.24 8.47 -0.41
N VAL A 154 13.10 7.34 0.27
CA VAL A 154 12.07 6.35 0.01
C VAL A 154 11.29 6.07 1.27
N CYS A 155 9.96 6.20 1.17
CA CYS A 155 8.99 5.75 2.15
C CYS A 155 8.37 4.42 1.71
N VAL A 156 7.79 3.70 2.65
CA VAL A 156 6.90 2.55 2.36
C VAL A 156 5.52 2.83 2.94
N VAL A 157 4.49 2.42 2.21
CA VAL A 157 3.12 2.40 2.71
C VAL A 157 2.49 1.05 2.42
N GLY A 158 1.67 0.55 3.33
CA GLY A 158 0.96 -0.70 3.11
C GLY A 158 -0.41 -0.73 3.75
N PHE A 159 -1.31 -1.53 3.16
CA PHE A 159 -2.71 -1.63 3.52
C PHE A 159 -3.06 -3.05 3.95
N SER A 160 -3.65 -3.24 5.14
CA SER A 160 -4.00 -4.56 5.68
C SER A 160 -2.78 -5.50 5.74
N TRP A 161 -2.75 -6.59 4.99
CA TRP A 161 -1.56 -7.41 4.82
C TRP A 161 -0.34 -6.58 4.40
N GLY A 162 -0.53 -5.68 3.44
CA GLY A 162 0.54 -4.74 3.06
C GLY A 162 0.99 -3.85 4.21
N GLY A 163 0.09 -3.53 5.15
CA GLY A 163 0.42 -2.81 6.38
C GLY A 163 1.30 -3.64 7.32
N ASP A 164 1.00 -4.95 7.48
CA ASP A 164 1.87 -5.89 8.19
C ASP A 164 3.27 -5.88 7.56
N GLU A 165 3.34 -5.95 6.22
CA GLU A 165 4.59 -5.99 5.47
C GLU A 165 5.37 -4.67 5.49
N ALA A 166 4.68 -3.52 5.46
CA ALA A 166 5.33 -2.21 5.59
C ALA A 166 6.00 -2.06 6.97
N PHE A 167 5.34 -2.49 8.04
CA PHE A 167 5.92 -2.50 9.38
C PHE A 167 7.12 -3.44 9.45
N ARG A 168 6.96 -4.67 8.92
CA ARG A 168 8.04 -5.65 8.86
C ARG A 168 9.23 -5.15 8.02
N PHE A 169 8.97 -4.52 6.88
CA PHE A 169 10.03 -3.98 6.01
C PHE A 169 10.84 -2.90 6.71
N ALA A 170 10.21 -2.08 7.57
CA ALA A 170 10.94 -1.11 8.38
C ALA A 170 11.94 -1.74 9.36
N THR A 171 11.80 -3.03 9.71
CA THR A 171 12.79 -3.75 10.53
C THR A 171 13.99 -4.25 9.72
N THR A 172 13.88 -4.32 8.39
CA THR A 172 14.92 -4.90 7.53
C THR A 172 15.67 -3.85 6.72
N ARG A 173 14.98 -2.78 6.28
CA ARG A 173 15.57 -1.70 5.47
C ARG A 173 15.81 -0.46 6.33
N ARG A 174 17.08 -0.10 6.51
CA ARG A 174 17.52 0.93 7.46
C ARG A 174 17.49 2.37 6.91
N ASP A 175 17.44 2.54 5.60
CA ASP A 175 17.47 3.84 4.91
C ASP A 175 16.08 4.35 4.48
N LEU A 176 15.00 3.74 5.00
CA LEU A 176 13.65 4.26 4.79
C LEU A 176 13.50 5.63 5.47
N ALA A 177 12.88 6.57 4.73
CA ALA A 177 12.52 7.87 5.27
C ALA A 177 11.31 7.79 6.22
N ALA A 178 10.37 6.89 5.96
CA ALA A 178 9.23 6.58 6.83
C ALA A 178 8.55 5.26 6.44
N ALA A 179 7.78 4.70 7.38
CA ALA A 179 6.80 3.64 7.11
C ALA A 179 5.40 4.13 7.52
N PHE A 180 4.45 4.02 6.59
CA PHE A 180 3.04 4.31 6.80
C PHE A 180 2.26 3.01 6.84
N VAL A 181 1.67 2.69 7.99
CA VAL A 181 1.00 1.41 8.26
C VAL A 181 -0.49 1.63 8.39
N PHE A 182 -1.25 1.20 7.39
CA PHE A 182 -2.71 1.29 7.42
C PHE A 182 -3.31 -0.05 7.86
N TYR A 183 -3.97 -0.02 9.01
CA TYR A 183 -4.66 -1.16 9.65
C TYR A 183 -3.91 -2.50 9.52
N GLY A 184 -2.59 -2.43 9.66
CA GLY A 184 -1.67 -3.56 9.74
C GLY A 184 -1.19 -3.82 11.16
N LYS A 185 -0.79 -5.05 11.44
CA LYS A 185 -0.23 -5.44 12.74
C LYS A 185 1.25 -5.06 12.84
N CYS A 186 1.72 -4.96 14.07
CA CYS A 186 3.14 -4.73 14.35
C CYS A 186 4.02 -5.85 13.79
N ALA A 187 5.26 -5.49 13.47
CA ALA A 187 6.31 -6.45 13.21
C ALA A 187 6.59 -7.33 14.45
N GLU A 188 7.32 -8.42 14.23
CA GLU A 188 7.76 -9.30 15.33
C GLU A 188 8.48 -8.48 16.41
N PRO A 189 8.09 -8.61 17.70
CA PRO A 189 8.65 -7.80 18.79
C PRO A 189 10.17 -7.79 18.87
N ALA A 190 10.80 -8.94 18.65
CA ALA A 190 12.25 -9.10 18.67
C ALA A 190 12.98 -8.28 17.57
N LYS A 191 12.25 -7.85 16.54
CA LYS A 191 12.78 -7.08 15.40
C LYS A 191 12.54 -5.56 15.52
N ILE A 192 11.73 -5.13 16.46
CA ILE A 192 11.45 -3.70 16.68
C ILE A 192 12.73 -2.87 16.91
N PRO A 193 13.75 -3.33 17.66
CA PRO A 193 14.99 -2.58 17.83
C PRO A 193 15.75 -2.28 16.53
N ASP A 194 15.54 -3.06 15.47
CA ASP A 194 16.18 -2.86 14.17
C ASP A 194 15.59 -1.68 13.36
N ILE A 195 14.40 -1.21 13.71
CA ILE A 195 13.72 -0.11 13.02
C ILE A 195 14.53 1.19 13.17
N GLN A 196 14.78 1.89 12.05
CA GLN A 196 15.41 3.21 12.03
C GLN A 196 14.44 4.30 11.57
N ALA A 197 13.51 3.96 10.68
CA ALA A 197 12.53 4.90 10.14
C ALA A 197 11.44 5.25 11.17
N PRO A 198 10.89 6.47 11.15
CA PRO A 198 9.65 6.77 11.85
C PRO A 198 8.50 5.92 11.27
N VAL A 199 7.68 5.37 12.17
CA VAL A 199 6.49 4.58 11.81
C VAL A 199 5.24 5.37 12.17
N TYR A 200 4.38 5.60 11.19
CA TYR A 200 3.08 6.25 11.34
C TYR A 200 1.98 5.24 11.13
N GLY A 201 1.17 4.99 12.16
CA GLY A 201 0.07 4.03 12.13
C GLY A 201 -1.28 4.72 11.90
N PHE A 202 -2.12 4.14 11.05
CA PHE A 202 -3.47 4.61 10.72
C PHE A 202 -4.45 3.46 10.95
N TYR A 203 -5.24 3.53 12.00
CA TYR A 203 -6.00 2.39 12.50
C TYR A 203 -7.49 2.66 12.54
N ALA A 204 -8.27 1.62 12.26
CA ALA A 204 -9.73 1.66 12.28
C ALA A 204 -10.25 1.37 13.70
N GLY A 205 -11.12 2.26 14.21
CA GLY A 205 -11.65 2.14 15.59
C GLY A 205 -12.54 0.92 15.82
N THR A 206 -13.16 0.39 14.76
CA THR A 206 -14.00 -0.83 14.87
C THR A 206 -13.23 -2.13 14.58
N ASP A 207 -11.96 -2.06 14.19
CA ASP A 207 -11.12 -3.23 13.96
C ASP A 207 -10.51 -3.72 15.29
N THR A 208 -11.27 -4.53 16.01
CA THR A 208 -10.83 -5.07 17.30
C THR A 208 -9.61 -5.99 17.20
N ASN A 209 -9.40 -6.64 16.04
CA ASN A 209 -8.30 -7.58 15.82
C ASN A 209 -6.94 -6.87 15.72
N VAL A 210 -6.87 -5.80 14.93
CA VAL A 210 -5.65 -4.98 14.82
C VAL A 210 -5.56 -4.02 16.01
N GLY A 211 -6.69 -3.41 16.40
CA GLY A 211 -6.76 -2.46 17.50
C GLY A 211 -6.20 -3.00 18.83
N ALA A 212 -6.49 -4.27 19.14
CA ALA A 212 -5.96 -4.93 20.33
C ALA A 212 -4.42 -5.00 20.38
N THR A 213 -3.73 -4.87 19.25
CA THR A 213 -2.26 -4.94 19.19
C THR A 213 -1.58 -3.59 19.42
N ILE A 214 -2.32 -2.48 19.28
CA ILE A 214 -1.74 -1.11 19.30
C ILE A 214 -1.10 -0.76 20.65
N PRO A 215 -1.74 -1.04 21.83
CA PRO A 215 -1.13 -0.71 23.13
C PRO A 215 0.21 -1.39 23.34
N ASP A 216 0.30 -2.69 23.05
CA ASP A 216 1.55 -3.44 23.18
C ASP A 216 2.61 -2.97 22.17
N THR A 217 2.22 -2.70 20.93
CA THR A 217 3.12 -2.11 19.92
C THR A 217 3.68 -0.79 20.41
N THR A 218 2.84 0.09 20.94
CA THR A 218 3.27 1.42 21.47
C THR A 218 4.26 1.25 22.60
N LYS A 219 3.99 0.34 23.54
CA LYS A 219 4.89 0.03 24.65
C LYS A 219 6.25 -0.48 24.16
N GLN A 220 6.27 -1.40 23.21
CA GLN A 220 7.47 -2.02 22.66
C GLN A 220 8.31 -1.00 21.86
N MET A 221 7.68 -0.21 20.99
CA MET A 221 8.34 0.85 20.23
C MET A 221 8.98 1.88 21.16
N LYS A 222 8.25 2.31 22.19
CA LYS A 222 8.77 3.22 23.22
C LYS A 222 9.95 2.63 23.99
N ALA A 223 9.84 1.37 24.41
CA ALA A 223 10.92 0.67 25.13
C ALA A 223 12.19 0.52 24.28
N ALA A 224 12.04 0.37 22.98
CA ALA A 224 13.15 0.30 22.02
C ALA A 224 13.67 1.70 21.59
N GLY A 225 13.09 2.80 22.08
CA GLY A 225 13.46 4.16 21.68
C GLY A 225 13.10 4.49 20.23
N LYS A 226 12.07 3.82 19.66
CA LYS A 226 11.65 3.99 18.27
C LYS A 226 10.46 4.92 18.16
N PHE A 227 10.44 5.71 17.08
CA PHE A 227 9.32 6.62 16.81
C PHE A 227 8.11 5.84 16.27
N TYR A 228 6.98 5.98 16.96
CA TYR A 228 5.70 5.41 16.53
C TYR A 228 4.57 6.39 16.85
N ASP A 229 3.79 6.76 15.83
CA ASP A 229 2.70 7.72 15.92
C ASP A 229 1.40 7.06 15.40
N PRO A 230 0.68 6.30 16.24
CA PRO A 230 -0.59 5.68 15.88
C PRO A 230 -1.74 6.67 15.99
N VAL A 231 -2.59 6.71 14.96
CA VAL A 231 -3.88 7.41 14.98
C VAL A 231 -4.99 6.38 14.83
N ILE A 232 -6.00 6.44 15.70
CA ILE A 232 -7.18 5.58 15.66
C ILE A 232 -8.36 6.45 15.21
N PHE A 233 -9.01 6.04 14.12
CA PHE A 233 -10.19 6.71 13.56
C PHE A 233 -11.44 6.04 14.09
N GLU A 234 -12.10 6.70 15.03
CA GLU A 234 -13.31 6.19 15.66
C GLU A 234 -14.42 5.92 14.64
N GLY A 235 -15.11 4.79 14.77
CA GLY A 235 -16.19 4.37 13.87
C GLY A 235 -15.75 3.85 12.51
N ALA A 236 -14.51 4.08 12.08
CA ALA A 236 -13.99 3.58 10.82
C ALA A 236 -13.78 2.06 10.85
N GLY A 237 -14.04 1.40 9.71
CA GLY A 237 -13.88 -0.04 9.53
C GLY A 237 -12.49 -0.42 8.99
N HIS A 238 -12.12 -1.72 9.14
CA HIS A 238 -10.96 -2.26 8.45
C HIS A 238 -11.07 -2.01 6.93
N GLY A 239 -10.02 -1.48 6.30
CA GLY A 239 -10.06 -1.11 4.87
C GLY A 239 -10.67 0.26 4.59
N PHE A 240 -10.80 1.15 5.58
CA PHE A 240 -11.41 2.48 5.44
C PHE A 240 -10.77 3.32 4.32
N MET A 241 -9.52 3.08 3.95
CA MET A 241 -8.89 3.81 2.84
C MET A 241 -9.53 3.49 1.49
N GLN A 242 -9.96 2.24 1.29
CA GLN A 242 -10.71 1.86 0.09
C GLN A 242 -12.18 2.22 0.22
N ALA A 243 -12.81 1.89 1.36
CA ALA A 243 -14.22 2.14 1.60
C ALA A 243 -14.53 3.66 1.63
N GLY A 244 -13.65 4.46 2.23
CA GLY A 244 -13.81 5.92 2.34
C GLY A 244 -13.56 6.68 1.04
N ALA A 245 -12.83 6.08 0.09
CA ALA A 245 -12.63 6.65 -1.24
C ALA A 245 -13.83 6.41 -2.18
N ALA A 246 -14.65 5.40 -1.90
CA ALA A 246 -15.76 5.01 -2.77
C ALA A 246 -16.89 6.09 -2.79
N PRO A 247 -17.61 6.23 -3.90
CA PRO A 247 -18.69 7.23 -4.01
C PRO A 247 -19.82 7.07 -2.98
N ASN A 248 -20.02 5.85 -2.47
CA ASN A 248 -21.03 5.50 -1.47
C ASN A 248 -20.42 5.25 -0.09
N ALA A 249 -19.29 5.90 0.22
CA ALA A 249 -18.58 5.74 1.47
C ALA A 249 -19.47 6.02 2.69
N LYS A 250 -19.33 5.21 3.73
CA LYS A 250 -19.90 5.54 5.05
C LYS A 250 -19.16 6.76 5.62
N GLU A 251 -19.89 7.57 6.37
CA GLU A 251 -19.36 8.85 6.90
C GLU A 251 -18.07 8.64 7.73
N ALA A 252 -18.03 7.62 8.58
CA ALA A 252 -16.86 7.36 9.42
C ALA A 252 -15.63 6.96 8.58
N ASP A 253 -15.81 6.10 7.56
CA ASP A 253 -14.72 5.71 6.66
C ASP A 253 -14.24 6.89 5.81
N LYS A 254 -15.18 7.74 5.33
CA LYS A 254 -14.85 8.95 4.58
C LYS A 254 -14.04 9.94 5.42
N LYS A 255 -14.46 10.19 6.66
CA LYS A 255 -13.71 11.05 7.60
C LYS A 255 -12.30 10.52 7.87
N ALA A 256 -12.17 9.20 8.07
CA ALA A 256 -10.88 8.56 8.29
C ALA A 256 -9.97 8.69 7.05
N TRP A 257 -10.53 8.48 5.86
CA TRP A 257 -9.83 8.66 4.59
C TRP A 257 -9.36 10.10 4.40
N ASP A 258 -10.23 11.09 4.59
CA ASP A 258 -9.89 12.52 4.48
C ASP A 258 -8.78 12.91 5.47
N ALA A 259 -8.92 12.54 6.74
CA ALA A 259 -7.93 12.83 7.78
C ALA A 259 -6.58 12.16 7.52
N SER A 260 -6.58 10.95 6.95
CA SER A 260 -5.36 10.25 6.55
C SER A 260 -4.61 11.03 5.47
N TRP A 261 -5.29 11.52 4.43
CA TRP A 261 -4.65 12.31 3.38
C TRP A 261 -4.15 13.67 3.89
N VAL A 262 -4.88 14.32 4.80
CA VAL A 262 -4.39 15.54 5.46
C VAL A 262 -3.09 15.27 6.19
N LYS A 263 -3.01 14.17 6.97
CA LYS A 263 -1.79 13.80 7.69
C LYS A 263 -0.65 13.42 6.74
N LEU A 264 -0.90 12.63 5.69
CA LEU A 264 0.12 12.24 4.70
C LEU A 264 0.69 13.45 3.95
N LYS A 265 -0.17 14.41 3.53
CA LYS A 265 0.26 15.67 2.89
C LYS A 265 1.11 16.52 3.85
N ALA A 266 0.73 16.63 5.12
CA ALA A 266 1.50 17.36 6.13
C ALA A 266 2.87 16.70 6.42
N LEU A 267 2.94 15.37 6.40
CA LEU A 267 4.19 14.65 6.63
C LEU A 267 5.16 14.77 5.45
N ARG A 268 4.66 15.00 4.24
CA ARG A 268 5.47 15.03 3.02
C ARG A 268 6.66 15.99 3.12
N SER A 269 6.47 17.18 3.70
CA SER A 269 7.53 18.19 3.83
C SER A 269 8.72 17.75 4.71
N LYS A 270 8.55 16.72 5.55
CA LYS A 270 9.65 16.15 6.34
C LYS A 270 10.63 15.33 5.47
N PHE A 271 10.27 15.06 4.23
CA PHE A 271 11.05 14.24 3.30
C PHE A 271 11.59 15.04 2.11
N ASP A 272 11.61 16.36 2.20
CA ASP A 272 12.26 17.25 1.22
C ASP A 272 13.79 17.22 1.30
#